data_b091fe2594a3b95fc2575b1b0bcdbd77
#
_entry.id   b091fe2594a3b95fc2575b1b0bcdbd77
#
_cell.length_a   1.000
_cell.length_b   1.000
_cell.length_c   1.000
_cell.angle_alpha   90.00
_cell.angle_beta   90.00
_cell.angle_gamma   90.00
#
_symmetry.space_group_name_H-M   'P 1'
#
loop_
_entity.id
_entity.type
_entity.pdbx_description
1 polymer ?
#
loop_
_entity_poly.entity_id
_entity_poly.type
_entity_poly.pdbx_seq_one_letter_code
_entity_poly.pdbx_strand_id
1 'polypeptide(L)'
;MGDSKHMSKPRIAVGITGSSGAVYALDFLKRYPHDKYLIMSKWGKAVMKDELKMPNPENALKPYYKKAFADTDLTAPLASGTTYLDAFVIIPASTSTIGKIASGIGDTLITRTAAVCLKERSKMIICVRETPLSTVTLEQCAMLSREGVIIMPISPPLYFIPKTVEEYVQGFVDKVLQHCGIKTGKGWRAEDLE
;
A
#
# COMPACT_ATOMS: atom_id res chain seq x y z
N MET A 1 -22.80 32.79 4.63
CA MET A 1 -22.16 32.42 3.35
C MET A 1 -21.22 31.26 3.67
N GLY A 2 -21.66 30.04 3.40
CA GLY A 2 -20.91 28.85 3.73
C GLY A 2 -19.86 28.57 2.66
N ASP A 3 -18.60 28.61 3.07
CA ASP A 3 -17.49 28.09 2.26
C ASP A 3 -17.72 26.60 1.98
N SER A 4 -18.17 26.28 0.77
CA SER A 4 -18.06 24.94 0.24
C SER A 4 -16.57 24.67 -0.03
N LYS A 5 -15.86 24.18 1.00
CA LYS A 5 -14.53 23.57 0.80
C LYS A 5 -14.66 22.55 -0.32
N HIS A 6 -14.13 22.88 -1.49
CA HIS A 6 -13.85 21.92 -2.54
C HIS A 6 -12.92 20.85 -1.92
N MET A 7 -13.53 19.80 -1.39
CA MET A 7 -12.76 18.64 -0.93
C MET A 7 -12.09 18.06 -2.18
N SER A 8 -10.82 18.35 -2.34
CA SER A 8 -10.01 17.73 -3.41
C SER A 8 -10.12 16.21 -3.27
N LYS A 9 -10.30 15.51 -4.39
CA LYS A 9 -10.34 14.04 -4.37
C LYS A 9 -9.10 13.48 -3.68
N PRO A 10 -9.27 12.46 -2.80
CA PRO A 10 -8.13 11.89 -2.09
C PRO A 10 -7.04 11.42 -3.05
N ARG A 11 -5.78 11.72 -2.72
CA ARG A 11 -4.59 11.30 -3.46
C ARG A 11 -3.82 10.27 -2.68
N ILE A 12 -3.65 9.10 -3.24
CA ILE A 12 -2.78 8.10 -2.62
C ILE A 12 -1.66 7.68 -3.57
N ALA A 13 -0.53 7.33 -2.99
CA ALA A 13 0.51 6.60 -3.69
C ALA A 13 0.45 5.11 -3.32
N VAL A 14 0.79 4.24 -4.26
CA VAL A 14 0.83 2.79 -4.08
C VAL A 14 2.20 2.30 -4.49
N GLY A 15 2.93 1.71 -3.55
CA GLY A 15 4.23 1.06 -3.76
C GLY A 15 4.06 -0.45 -3.86
N ILE A 16 4.61 -1.07 -4.91
CA ILE A 16 4.62 -2.53 -5.06
C ILE A 16 6.07 -3.01 -5.03
N THR A 17 6.38 -3.86 -4.05
CA THR A 17 7.76 -4.36 -3.87
C THR A 17 7.87 -5.86 -4.14
N GLY A 18 9.08 -6.42 -3.99
CA GLY A 18 9.41 -7.78 -4.39
C GLY A 18 8.98 -8.88 -3.43
N SER A 19 7.92 -8.68 -2.66
CA SER A 19 7.35 -9.72 -1.82
C SER A 19 6.23 -10.46 -2.57
N SER A 20 6.06 -11.75 -2.31
CA SER A 20 4.93 -12.54 -2.82
C SER A 20 3.59 -11.93 -2.35
N GLY A 21 2.53 -12.10 -3.14
CA GLY A 21 1.22 -11.54 -2.83
C GLY A 21 0.79 -10.42 -3.80
N ALA A 22 1.24 -10.46 -5.04
CA ALA A 22 0.87 -9.51 -6.09
C ALA A 22 -0.66 -9.36 -6.26
N VAL A 23 -1.41 -10.41 -5.96
CA VAL A 23 -2.88 -10.43 -6.01
C VAL A 23 -3.52 -9.38 -5.08
N TYR A 24 -2.93 -9.11 -3.91
CA TYR A 24 -3.41 -8.09 -2.98
C TYR A 24 -3.25 -6.68 -3.55
N ALA A 25 -2.12 -6.42 -4.22
CA ALA A 25 -1.91 -5.14 -4.91
C ALA A 25 -2.91 -4.94 -6.05
N LEU A 26 -3.14 -5.99 -6.86
CA LEU A 26 -4.09 -5.95 -7.96
C LEU A 26 -5.51 -5.68 -7.45
N ASP A 27 -5.97 -6.39 -6.42
CA ASP A 27 -7.30 -6.20 -5.85
C ASP A 27 -7.46 -4.80 -5.24
N PHE A 28 -6.45 -4.33 -4.50
CA PHE A 28 -6.44 -2.96 -3.96
C PHE A 28 -6.52 -1.91 -5.07
N LEU A 29 -5.71 -2.02 -6.12
CA LEU A 29 -5.73 -1.09 -7.25
C LEU A 29 -7.08 -1.07 -7.97
N LYS A 30 -7.73 -2.24 -8.15
CA LYS A 30 -9.06 -2.32 -8.76
C LYS A 30 -10.14 -1.67 -7.91
N ARG A 31 -10.09 -1.84 -6.60
CA ARG A 31 -11.20 -1.50 -5.70
C ARG A 31 -11.10 -0.11 -5.06
N TYR A 32 -9.90 0.48 -4.96
CA TYR A 32 -9.80 1.85 -4.46
C TYR A 32 -10.39 2.83 -5.48
N PRO A 33 -11.41 3.65 -5.12
CA PRO A 33 -12.23 4.36 -6.10
C PRO A 33 -11.63 5.68 -6.60
N HIS A 34 -10.59 6.21 -5.92
CA HIS A 34 -10.03 7.53 -6.25
C HIS A 34 -8.69 7.44 -6.97
N ASP A 35 -8.08 8.60 -7.26
CA ASP A 35 -6.80 8.71 -7.97
C ASP A 35 -5.66 8.00 -7.22
N LYS A 36 -4.95 7.14 -7.93
CA LYS A 36 -3.79 6.38 -7.44
C LYS A 36 -2.55 6.70 -8.27
N TYR A 37 -1.43 6.91 -7.60
CA TYR A 37 -0.12 7.05 -8.22
C TYR A 37 0.70 5.81 -7.92
N LEU A 38 1.14 5.11 -8.97
CA LEU A 38 1.78 3.81 -8.84
C LEU A 38 3.30 3.92 -8.91
N ILE A 39 3.98 3.22 -8.01
CA ILE A 39 5.43 3.00 -8.05
C ILE A 39 5.68 1.50 -7.93
N MET A 40 6.36 0.90 -8.89
CA MET A 40 6.72 -0.52 -8.81
C MET A 40 8.23 -0.67 -8.81
N SER A 41 8.77 -1.34 -7.80
CA SER A 41 10.18 -1.72 -7.81
C SER A 41 10.47 -2.76 -8.92
N LYS A 42 11.75 -2.91 -9.28
CA LYS A 42 12.18 -3.96 -10.21
C LYS A 42 11.64 -5.34 -9.81
N TRP A 43 11.74 -5.68 -8.54
CA TRP A 43 11.29 -6.97 -8.02
C TRP A 43 9.77 -7.06 -7.87
N GLY A 44 9.08 -5.94 -7.62
CA GLY A 44 7.62 -5.87 -7.65
C GLY A 44 7.06 -6.20 -9.03
N LYS A 45 7.69 -5.70 -10.11
CA LYS A 45 7.33 -6.04 -11.50
C LYS A 45 7.57 -7.54 -11.77
N ALA A 46 8.68 -8.10 -11.29
CA ALA A 46 8.99 -9.52 -11.45
C ALA A 46 7.93 -10.39 -10.77
N VAL A 47 7.58 -10.11 -9.53
CA VAL A 47 6.55 -10.86 -8.79
C VAL A 47 5.19 -10.78 -9.48
N MET A 48 4.78 -9.59 -9.93
CA MET A 48 3.53 -9.44 -10.69
C MET A 48 3.52 -10.27 -11.97
N LYS A 49 4.64 -10.29 -12.69
CA LYS A 49 4.79 -11.10 -13.90
C LYS A 49 4.66 -12.59 -13.61
N ASP A 50 5.31 -13.06 -12.55
CA ASP A 50 5.38 -14.49 -12.25
C ASP A 50 4.11 -15.01 -11.59
N GLU A 51 3.54 -14.31 -10.63
CA GLU A 51 2.36 -14.74 -9.88
C GLU A 51 1.06 -14.54 -10.67
N LEU A 52 0.92 -13.39 -11.35
CA LEU A 52 -0.32 -13.03 -12.05
C LEU A 52 -0.25 -13.27 -13.56
N LYS A 53 0.87 -13.84 -14.06
CA LYS A 53 1.09 -14.08 -15.49
C LYS A 53 0.91 -12.81 -16.34
N MET A 54 1.37 -11.67 -15.81
CA MET A 54 1.33 -10.37 -16.49
C MET A 54 2.67 -10.06 -17.16
N PRO A 55 2.84 -10.28 -18.46
CA PRO A 55 4.14 -10.05 -19.13
C PRO A 55 4.62 -8.61 -19.01
N ASN A 56 3.70 -7.66 -19.02
CA ASN A 56 3.95 -6.25 -18.79
C ASN A 56 2.99 -5.70 -17.72
N PRO A 57 3.37 -5.74 -16.42
CA PRO A 57 2.50 -5.31 -15.34
C PRO A 57 2.07 -3.84 -15.44
N GLU A 58 2.95 -2.94 -15.90
CA GLU A 58 2.63 -1.53 -16.04
C GLU A 58 1.47 -1.32 -17.01
N ASN A 59 1.53 -1.97 -18.17
CA ASN A 59 0.45 -1.88 -19.16
C ASN A 59 -0.84 -2.56 -18.68
N ALA A 60 -0.72 -3.72 -18.05
CA ALA A 60 -1.87 -4.46 -17.54
C ALA A 60 -2.61 -3.71 -16.43
N LEU A 61 -1.90 -2.95 -15.60
CA LEU A 61 -2.45 -2.17 -14.52
C LEU A 61 -2.91 -0.76 -14.93
N LYS A 62 -2.61 -0.31 -16.17
CA LYS A 62 -2.93 1.04 -16.65
C LYS A 62 -4.38 1.50 -16.41
N PRO A 63 -5.40 0.63 -16.48
CA PRO A 63 -6.78 1.02 -16.18
C PRO A 63 -7.03 1.39 -14.71
N TYR A 64 -6.12 1.03 -13.80
CA TYR A 64 -6.34 1.10 -12.34
C TYR A 64 -5.50 2.16 -11.63
N TYR A 65 -4.72 2.96 -12.35
CA TYR A 65 -3.96 4.08 -11.78
C TYR A 65 -4.01 5.32 -12.67
N LYS A 66 -3.82 6.48 -12.09
CA LYS A 66 -3.80 7.75 -12.82
C LYS A 66 -2.46 7.97 -13.53
N LYS A 67 -1.36 7.71 -12.82
CA LYS A 67 0.01 7.85 -13.32
C LYS A 67 0.94 6.88 -12.59
N ALA A 68 1.86 6.28 -13.33
CA ALA A 68 2.96 5.51 -12.76
C ALA A 68 4.27 6.31 -12.85
N PHE A 69 5.15 6.08 -11.86
CA PHE A 69 6.50 6.65 -11.81
C PHE A 69 7.51 5.51 -11.71
N ALA A 70 8.66 5.67 -12.33
CA ALA A 70 9.76 4.72 -12.18
C ALA A 70 10.30 4.78 -10.75
N ASP A 71 10.60 3.64 -10.12
CA ASP A 71 11.18 3.57 -8.78
C ASP A 71 12.59 4.19 -8.69
N THR A 72 13.21 4.42 -9.84
CA THR A 72 14.51 5.09 -9.98
C THR A 72 14.39 6.61 -10.17
N ASP A 73 13.19 7.15 -10.35
CA ASP A 73 12.97 8.57 -10.62
C ASP A 73 12.82 9.38 -9.31
N LEU A 74 13.93 9.78 -8.74
CA LEU A 74 13.97 10.63 -7.55
C LEU A 74 13.63 12.12 -7.84
N THR A 75 13.36 12.47 -9.09
CA THR A 75 12.88 13.81 -9.47
C THR A 75 11.36 13.89 -9.53
N ALA A 76 10.66 12.74 -9.39
CA ALA A 76 9.22 12.67 -9.39
C ALA A 76 8.59 13.50 -8.25
N PRO A 77 7.38 14.06 -8.44
CA PRO A 77 6.71 14.85 -7.40
C PRO A 77 6.56 14.12 -6.05
N LEU A 78 6.45 12.80 -6.05
CA LEU A 78 6.33 11.97 -4.85
C LEU A 78 7.60 11.97 -3.96
N ALA A 79 8.74 12.40 -4.50
CA ALA A 79 9.98 12.56 -3.75
C ALA A 79 10.05 13.86 -2.92
N SER A 80 9.06 14.76 -3.08
CA SER A 80 9.03 16.08 -2.43
C SER A 80 7.97 16.14 -1.32
N GLY A 81 8.34 16.73 -0.17
CA GLY A 81 7.42 17.00 0.93
C GLY A 81 6.36 18.07 0.62
N THR A 82 6.49 18.81 -0.49
CA THR A 82 5.47 19.75 -0.93
C THR A 82 4.30 19.07 -1.67
N THR A 83 4.44 17.78 -2.00
CA THR A 83 3.38 16.98 -2.61
C THR A 83 2.57 16.31 -1.52
N TYR A 84 1.37 16.83 -1.27
CA TYR A 84 0.47 16.23 -0.29
C TYR A 84 -0.09 14.90 -0.78
N LEU A 85 -0.02 13.89 0.08
CA LEU A 85 -0.66 12.58 -0.07
C LEU A 85 -1.57 12.31 1.13
N ASP A 86 -2.79 11.85 0.87
CA ASP A 86 -3.71 11.39 1.93
C ASP A 86 -3.28 10.06 2.53
N ALA A 87 -2.61 9.22 1.74
CA ALA A 87 -1.97 8.00 2.20
C ALA A 87 -0.89 7.50 1.23
N PHE A 88 0.11 6.81 1.76
CA PHE A 88 1.03 5.97 0.99
C PHE A 88 0.86 4.51 1.42
N VAL A 89 0.51 3.64 0.50
CA VAL A 89 0.27 2.21 0.74
C VAL A 89 1.36 1.41 0.05
N ILE A 90 2.12 0.62 0.80
CA ILE A 90 3.10 -0.32 0.25
C ILE A 90 2.49 -1.72 0.35
N ILE A 91 2.12 -2.30 -0.79
CA ILE A 91 1.40 -3.58 -0.87
C ILE A 91 1.80 -4.39 -2.12
N PRO A 92 2.36 -5.59 -1.96
CA PRO A 92 2.97 -6.12 -0.74
C PRO A 92 4.30 -5.43 -0.43
N ALA A 93 4.72 -5.45 0.84
CA ALA A 93 5.98 -4.90 1.29
C ALA A 93 7.00 -6.00 1.61
N SER A 94 8.17 -5.94 0.98
CA SER A 94 9.28 -6.82 1.30
C SER A 94 10.04 -6.36 2.54
N THR A 95 10.65 -7.30 3.26
CA THR A 95 11.47 -7.02 4.45
C THR A 95 12.64 -6.08 4.14
N SER A 96 13.25 -6.20 2.94
CA SER A 96 14.30 -5.28 2.48
C SER A 96 13.78 -3.84 2.37
N THR A 97 12.56 -3.63 1.88
CA THR A 97 11.95 -2.29 1.80
C THR A 97 11.69 -1.74 3.20
N ILE A 98 11.16 -2.56 4.10
CA ILE A 98 10.95 -2.19 5.51
C ILE A 98 12.25 -1.79 6.16
N GLY A 99 13.30 -2.60 5.98
CA GLY A 99 14.64 -2.32 6.52
C GLY A 99 15.21 -0.99 6.04
N LYS A 100 15.10 -0.70 4.74
CA LYS A 100 15.54 0.59 4.18
C LYS A 100 14.78 1.78 4.78
N ILE A 101 13.46 1.68 4.85
CA ILE A 101 12.62 2.75 5.41
C ILE A 101 12.97 2.98 6.88
N ALA A 102 13.09 1.92 7.67
CA ALA A 102 13.44 1.98 9.08
C ALA A 102 14.85 2.55 9.33
N SER A 103 15.78 2.34 8.40
CA SER A 103 17.13 2.89 8.46
C SER A 103 17.26 4.29 7.83
N GLY A 104 16.16 4.91 7.37
CA GLY A 104 16.18 6.22 6.73
C GLY A 104 16.80 6.23 5.32
N ILE A 105 16.95 5.08 4.66
CA ILE A 105 17.51 4.95 3.33
C ILE A 105 16.45 5.29 2.28
N GLY A 106 16.65 6.40 1.56
CA GLY A 106 15.74 6.90 0.52
C GLY A 106 16.37 6.82 -0.89
N ASP A 107 16.87 5.65 -1.28
CA ASP A 107 17.63 5.42 -2.52
C ASP A 107 16.75 5.06 -3.72
N THR A 108 15.46 4.81 -3.50
CA THR A 108 14.45 4.59 -4.54
C THR A 108 13.25 5.50 -4.32
N LEU A 109 12.38 5.65 -5.30
CA LEU A 109 11.21 6.50 -5.16
C LEU A 109 10.25 5.97 -4.08
N ILE A 110 10.10 4.65 -3.94
CA ILE A 110 9.29 4.04 -2.85
C ILE A 110 9.86 4.45 -1.49
N THR A 111 11.16 4.25 -1.26
CA THR A 111 11.78 4.55 0.03
C THR A 111 11.88 6.06 0.29
N ARG A 112 12.08 6.87 -0.76
CA ARG A 112 12.06 8.32 -0.66
C ARG A 112 10.65 8.85 -0.33
N THR A 113 9.61 8.34 -0.99
CA THR A 113 8.22 8.70 -0.66
C THR A 113 7.88 8.32 0.78
N ALA A 114 8.35 7.16 1.26
CA ALA A 114 8.18 6.76 2.65
C ALA A 114 8.88 7.73 3.62
N ALA A 115 10.12 8.13 3.34
CA ALA A 115 10.85 9.12 4.13
C ALA A 115 10.12 10.47 4.17
N VAL A 116 9.52 10.88 3.05
CA VAL A 116 8.67 12.08 3.00
C VAL A 116 7.44 11.91 3.89
N CYS A 117 6.73 10.78 3.79
CA CYS A 117 5.55 10.52 4.62
C CYS A 117 5.88 10.55 6.13
N LEU A 118 7.01 9.97 6.54
CA LEU A 118 7.46 10.00 7.93
C LEU A 118 7.69 11.42 8.44
N LYS A 119 8.46 12.24 7.70
CA LYS A 119 8.78 13.61 8.14
C LYS A 119 7.58 14.55 8.11
N GLU A 120 6.64 14.37 7.16
CA GLU A 120 5.42 15.19 7.03
C GLU A 120 4.26 14.63 7.88
N ARG A 121 4.45 13.54 8.60
CA ARG A 121 3.43 12.85 9.39
C ARG A 121 2.20 12.45 8.56
N SER A 122 2.42 12.16 7.27
CA SER A 122 1.38 11.66 6.38
C SER A 122 1.09 10.18 6.66
N LYS A 123 -0.15 9.77 6.46
CA LYS A 123 -0.54 8.37 6.68
C LYS A 123 0.27 7.43 5.80
N MET A 124 0.87 6.41 6.40
CA MET A 124 1.57 5.35 5.70
C MET A 124 1.11 3.98 6.18
N ILE A 125 0.84 3.09 5.23
CA ILE A 125 0.38 1.72 5.46
C ILE A 125 1.37 0.78 4.79
N ILE A 126 1.95 -0.13 5.57
CA ILE A 126 2.90 -1.13 5.08
C ILE A 126 2.29 -2.52 5.24
N CYS A 127 1.92 -3.16 4.13
CA CYS A 127 1.36 -4.50 4.09
C CYS A 127 2.49 -5.53 3.98
N VAL A 128 2.96 -6.00 5.14
CA VAL A 128 4.10 -6.92 5.24
C VAL A 128 3.72 -8.32 4.78
N ARG A 129 4.51 -8.91 3.87
CA ARG A 129 4.34 -10.32 3.52
C ARG A 129 5.67 -11.05 3.64
N GLU A 130 5.82 -11.76 4.73
CA GLU A 130 6.97 -12.61 5.04
C GLU A 130 6.58 -13.63 6.11
N THR A 131 7.18 -14.82 6.06
CA THR A 131 7.05 -15.85 7.11
C THR A 131 8.22 -16.82 7.05
N PRO A 132 8.91 -17.14 8.18
CA PRO A 132 8.80 -16.44 9.47
C PRO A 132 9.39 -15.03 9.41
N LEU A 133 9.03 -14.15 10.35
CA LEU A 133 9.67 -12.86 10.52
C LEU A 133 10.91 -12.98 11.40
N SER A 134 12.03 -12.41 10.95
CA SER A 134 13.24 -12.31 11.77
C SER A 134 13.08 -11.27 12.89
N THR A 135 13.84 -11.41 13.97
CA THR A 135 13.88 -10.41 15.05
C THR A 135 14.16 -9.01 14.51
N VAL A 136 15.11 -8.86 13.58
CA VAL A 136 15.44 -7.58 12.95
C VAL A 136 14.21 -6.98 12.27
N THR A 137 13.46 -7.76 11.49
CA THR A 137 12.25 -7.26 10.83
C THR A 137 11.16 -6.87 11.82
N LEU A 138 10.99 -7.64 12.90
CA LEU A 138 10.02 -7.33 13.96
C LEU A 138 10.37 -6.02 14.67
N GLU A 139 11.64 -5.79 15.00
CA GLU A 139 12.11 -4.56 15.61
C GLU A 139 11.92 -3.34 14.69
N GLN A 140 12.22 -3.49 13.40
CA GLN A 140 12.01 -2.46 12.39
C GLN A 140 10.52 -2.12 12.23
N CYS A 141 9.64 -3.12 12.20
CA CYS A 141 8.20 -2.91 12.19
C CYS A 141 7.73 -2.20 13.46
N ALA A 142 8.23 -2.58 14.64
CA ALA A 142 7.91 -1.93 15.91
C ALA A 142 8.36 -0.46 15.93
N MET A 143 9.57 -0.18 15.41
CA MET A 143 10.07 1.19 15.29
C MET A 143 9.18 2.04 14.38
N LEU A 144 8.88 1.56 13.19
CA LEU A 144 8.00 2.28 12.24
C LEU A 144 6.59 2.47 12.80
N SER A 145 6.07 1.49 13.55
CA SER A 145 4.78 1.61 14.21
C SER A 145 4.75 2.73 15.27
N ARG A 146 5.84 2.92 16.03
CA ARG A 146 5.98 4.05 16.97
C ARG A 146 5.99 5.41 16.25
N GLU A 147 6.48 5.46 15.01
CA GLU A 147 6.42 6.65 14.15
C GLU A 147 5.04 6.88 13.51
N GLY A 148 4.03 6.05 13.85
CA GLY A 148 2.67 6.19 13.36
C GLY A 148 2.37 5.44 12.05
N VAL A 149 3.31 4.62 11.56
CA VAL A 149 3.07 3.77 10.39
C VAL A 149 2.13 2.63 10.75
N ILE A 150 1.12 2.40 9.93
CA ILE A 150 0.22 1.25 10.08
C ILE A 150 0.90 0.02 9.49
N ILE A 151 1.38 -0.87 10.35
CA ILE A 151 1.99 -2.13 9.96
C ILE A 151 0.91 -3.20 9.88
N MET A 152 0.69 -3.74 8.69
CA MET A 152 -0.34 -4.75 8.41
C MET A 152 0.31 -6.04 7.87
N PRO A 153 0.59 -7.05 8.70
CA PRO A 153 0.91 -8.37 8.18
C PRO A 153 -0.22 -8.86 7.26
N ILE A 154 0.13 -9.39 6.08
CA ILE A 154 -0.88 -9.94 5.17
C ILE A 154 -1.42 -11.23 5.78
N SER A 155 -2.43 -11.08 6.62
CA SER A 155 -3.11 -12.14 7.36
C SER A 155 -4.62 -11.90 7.24
N PRO A 156 -5.24 -12.39 6.16
CA PRO A 156 -6.67 -12.21 5.91
C PRO A 156 -7.54 -12.81 7.02
N PRO A 157 -8.61 -12.13 7.44
CA PRO A 157 -9.52 -12.65 8.45
C PRO A 157 -10.35 -13.82 7.91
N LEU A 158 -10.67 -14.79 8.77
CA LEU A 158 -11.44 -15.98 8.41
C LEU A 158 -12.88 -15.96 8.95
N TYR A 159 -13.24 -14.98 9.77
CA TYR A 159 -14.56 -14.93 10.43
C TYR A 159 -15.75 -14.76 9.46
N PHE A 160 -15.51 -14.28 8.23
CA PHE A 160 -16.55 -14.20 7.19
C PHE A 160 -16.58 -15.44 6.29
N ILE A 161 -15.83 -16.50 6.63
CA ILE A 161 -15.83 -17.82 6.00
C ILE A 161 -15.67 -17.73 4.47
N PRO A 162 -14.49 -17.23 3.98
CA PRO A 162 -14.25 -17.11 2.55
C PRO A 162 -14.26 -18.48 1.87
N LYS A 163 -14.93 -18.58 0.72
CA LYS A 163 -15.06 -19.82 -0.06
C LYS A 163 -14.07 -19.90 -1.23
N THR A 164 -13.52 -18.79 -1.62
CA THR A 164 -12.56 -18.67 -2.73
C THR A 164 -11.31 -17.92 -2.31
N VAL A 165 -10.23 -18.06 -3.08
CA VAL A 165 -9.00 -17.29 -2.87
C VAL A 165 -9.27 -15.79 -3.04
N GLU A 166 -10.12 -15.43 -3.99
CA GLU A 166 -10.52 -14.05 -4.24
C GLU A 166 -11.21 -13.44 -3.01
N GLU A 167 -12.15 -14.13 -2.41
CA GLU A 167 -12.81 -13.66 -1.18
C GLU A 167 -11.83 -13.50 -0.03
N TYR A 168 -10.87 -14.43 0.10
CA TYR A 168 -9.82 -14.39 1.10
C TYR A 168 -8.92 -13.13 0.92
N VAL A 169 -8.52 -12.85 -0.33
CA VAL A 169 -7.75 -11.65 -0.67
C VAL A 169 -8.56 -10.38 -0.36
N GLN A 170 -9.83 -10.35 -0.78
CA GLN A 170 -10.72 -9.21 -0.56
C GLN A 170 -10.89 -8.88 0.92
N GLY A 171 -10.96 -9.89 1.79
CA GLY A 171 -11.07 -9.67 3.23
C GLY A 171 -9.90 -8.88 3.83
N PHE A 172 -8.69 -9.12 3.37
CA PHE A 172 -7.52 -8.31 3.75
C PHE A 172 -7.56 -6.91 3.13
N VAL A 173 -7.86 -6.83 1.83
CA VAL A 173 -7.89 -5.56 1.10
C VAL A 173 -8.99 -4.65 1.63
N ASP A 174 -10.13 -5.17 2.07
CA ASP A 174 -11.17 -4.40 2.77
C ASP A 174 -10.59 -3.64 3.97
N LYS A 175 -9.71 -4.28 4.75
CA LYS A 175 -9.08 -3.63 5.89
C LYS A 175 -8.12 -2.53 5.47
N VAL A 176 -7.34 -2.74 4.40
CA VAL A 176 -6.47 -1.69 3.84
C VAL A 176 -7.30 -0.50 3.34
N LEU A 177 -8.40 -0.77 2.61
CA LEU A 177 -9.32 0.26 2.12
C LEU A 177 -9.93 1.08 3.27
N GLN A 178 -10.34 0.43 4.38
CA GLN A 178 -10.85 1.13 5.57
C GLN A 178 -9.80 2.10 6.14
N HIS A 179 -8.54 1.69 6.22
CA HIS A 179 -7.46 2.59 6.65
C HIS A 179 -7.22 3.74 5.68
N CYS A 180 -7.58 3.59 4.40
CA CYS A 180 -7.59 4.66 3.39
C CYS A 180 -8.87 5.50 3.41
N GLY A 181 -9.76 5.30 4.38
CA GLY A 181 -11.01 6.07 4.52
C GLY A 181 -12.16 5.59 3.63
N ILE A 182 -12.04 4.44 2.99
CA ILE A 182 -13.10 3.85 2.17
C ILE A 182 -13.99 2.96 3.06
N LYS A 183 -15.29 3.23 3.05
CA LYS A 183 -16.26 2.36 3.74
C LYS A 183 -16.39 1.06 2.95
N THR A 184 -16.08 -0.05 3.59
CA THR A 184 -16.32 -1.41 3.07
C THR A 184 -17.45 -1.99 3.91
N GLY A 185 -18.48 -2.56 3.29
CA GLY A 185 -19.69 -3.02 3.99
C GLY A 185 -19.50 -4.29 4.84
N LYS A 186 -18.28 -4.74 5.11
CA LYS A 186 -17.97 -5.96 5.84
C LYS A 186 -17.27 -5.63 7.16
N GLY A 187 -18.00 -5.72 8.26
CA GLY A 187 -17.47 -5.70 9.63
C GLY A 187 -17.93 -6.92 10.40
N TRP A 188 -17.19 -7.37 11.40
CA TRP A 188 -17.66 -8.41 12.30
C TRP A 188 -18.90 -7.91 13.05
N ARG A 189 -20.07 -8.50 12.75
CA ARG A 189 -21.35 -8.17 13.37
C ARG A 189 -21.66 -6.66 13.38
N ALA A 190 -21.27 -5.96 12.29
CA ALA A 190 -21.50 -4.52 12.20
C ALA A 190 -22.99 -4.18 12.20
N GLU A 191 -23.85 -5.12 11.79
CA GLU A 191 -25.30 -5.04 11.85
C GLU A 191 -25.84 -4.92 13.27
N ASP A 192 -25.10 -5.37 14.28
CA ASP A 192 -25.51 -5.26 15.68
C ASP A 192 -25.38 -3.83 16.24
N LEU A 193 -24.74 -2.91 15.46
CA LEU A 193 -24.53 -1.51 15.83
C LEU A 193 -25.59 -0.56 15.23
N GLU A 194 -26.45 -1.06 14.33
CA GLU A 194 -27.54 -0.31 13.69
C GLU A 194 -28.87 -0.58 14.39
#